data_425f5ccfe2ebabd776ec6450860a0468
#
_entry.id   425f5ccfe2ebabd776ec6450860a0468
#
_cell.length_a   1.000
_cell.length_b   1.000
_cell.length_c   1.000
_cell.angle_alpha   90.00
_cell.angle_beta   90.00
_cell.angle_gamma   90.00
#
_symmetry.space_group_name_H-M   'P 1'
#
loop_
_entity.id
_entity.type
_entity.pdbx_description
1 polymer ?
#
loop_
_entity_poly.entity_id
_entity_poly.type
_entity_poly.pdbx_seq_one_letter_code
_entity_poly.pdbx_strand_id
1 'polypeptide(L)'
;MPKPSALLCAALVPLVGACASDNDVAQRGRALILGMDAKTLQTCAGIPTRTTQLNPQTELYSYEIKYENTGGAQITLPLIGGGFKFGGSGSYCHALVRVVDGKVVGINFTGDNDEFIGREGVCAPIFRGCLRADERSRRAQTAGGTG
;
A
#
# COMPACT_ATOMS: atom_id res chain seq x y z
N MET A 1 4.70 -36.09 55.14
CA MET A 1 5.49 -35.81 53.92
C MET A 1 4.51 -35.34 52.81
N PRO A 2 4.34 -34.05 52.53
CA PRO A 2 3.47 -33.58 51.47
C PRO A 2 4.25 -33.53 50.15
N LYS A 3 3.65 -34.07 49.08
CA LYS A 3 4.14 -34.01 47.70
C LYS A 3 3.94 -32.59 47.14
N PRO A 4 4.91 -32.01 46.45
CA PRO A 4 4.68 -30.75 45.73
C PRO A 4 3.95 -31.03 44.43
N SER A 5 2.74 -30.47 44.30
CA SER A 5 1.99 -30.37 43.02
C SER A 5 2.67 -29.35 42.12
N ALA A 6 3.25 -29.82 41.04
CA ALA A 6 3.77 -28.97 39.97
C ALA A 6 2.61 -28.32 39.23
N LEU A 7 2.40 -27.03 39.45
CA LEU A 7 1.52 -26.16 38.64
C LEU A 7 2.17 -25.95 37.29
N LEU A 8 1.65 -26.64 36.26
CA LEU A 8 1.98 -26.44 34.88
C LEU A 8 1.26 -25.16 34.42
N CYS A 9 1.94 -24.00 34.49
CA CYS A 9 1.49 -22.79 33.84
C CYS A 9 1.66 -22.92 32.30
N ALA A 10 0.59 -23.35 31.65
CA ALA A 10 0.49 -23.30 30.20
C ALA A 10 0.41 -21.81 29.78
N ALA A 11 1.53 -21.26 29.31
CA ALA A 11 1.60 -19.94 28.73
C ALA A 11 0.86 -19.96 27.36
N LEU A 12 -0.40 -19.57 27.38
CA LEU A 12 -1.12 -19.18 26.12
C LEU A 12 -0.46 -17.92 25.59
N VAL A 13 0.41 -18.07 24.59
CA VAL A 13 0.90 -16.95 23.79
C VAL A 13 -0.21 -16.60 22.80
N PRO A 14 -0.88 -15.42 22.92
CA PRO A 14 -1.82 -15.00 21.89
C PRO A 14 -1.03 -14.72 20.60
N LEU A 15 -1.29 -15.49 19.55
CA LEU A 15 -0.91 -15.13 18.19
C LEU A 15 -1.75 -13.91 17.78
N VAL A 16 -1.29 -12.73 18.15
CA VAL A 16 -1.81 -11.49 17.61
C VAL A 16 -1.29 -11.41 16.17
N GLY A 17 -2.06 -11.96 15.24
CA GLY A 17 -1.86 -11.70 13.81
C GLY A 17 -1.99 -10.20 13.57
N ALA A 18 -0.87 -9.51 13.43
CA ALA A 18 -0.85 -8.11 13.05
C ALA A 18 -1.37 -8.00 11.62
N CYS A 19 -2.66 -7.70 11.46
CA CYS A 19 -3.19 -7.21 10.19
C CYS A 19 -2.50 -5.88 9.91
N ALA A 20 -1.57 -5.87 8.96
CA ALA A 20 -0.94 -4.63 8.50
C ALA A 20 -2.02 -3.74 7.90
N SER A 21 -2.17 -2.52 8.40
CA SER A 21 -3.07 -1.54 7.82
C SER A 21 -2.60 -1.14 6.42
N ASP A 22 -3.52 -0.70 5.55
CA ASP A 22 -3.16 -0.24 4.21
C ASP A 22 -2.18 0.95 4.25
N ASN A 23 -2.27 1.77 5.30
CA ASN A 23 -1.30 2.83 5.54
C ASN A 23 0.11 2.27 5.80
N ASP A 24 0.24 1.21 6.61
CA ASP A 24 1.53 0.55 6.86
C ASP A 24 2.10 -0.09 5.59
N VAL A 25 1.23 -0.64 4.73
CA VAL A 25 1.61 -1.18 3.42
C VAL A 25 2.17 -0.07 2.53
N ALA A 26 1.52 1.09 2.48
CA ALA A 26 1.99 2.24 1.70
C ALA A 26 3.34 2.76 2.20
N GLN A 27 3.51 2.90 3.52
CA GLN A 27 4.76 3.35 4.14
C GLN A 27 5.92 2.37 3.90
N ARG A 28 5.69 1.07 4.10
CA ARG A 28 6.71 0.05 3.83
C ARG A 28 7.05 -0.02 2.35
N GLY A 29 6.05 0.09 1.47
CA GLY A 29 6.26 0.16 0.03
C GLY A 29 7.11 1.36 -0.37
N ARG A 30 6.82 2.54 0.19
CA ARG A 30 7.62 3.75 0.01
C ARG A 30 9.08 3.53 0.42
N ALA A 31 9.32 2.98 1.61
CA ALA A 31 10.67 2.71 2.09
C ALA A 31 11.42 1.71 1.21
N LEU A 32 10.73 0.67 0.73
CA LEU A 32 11.32 -0.37 -0.13
C LEU A 32 11.78 0.16 -1.48
N ILE A 33 10.99 1.05 -2.11
CA ILE A 33 11.30 1.50 -3.48
C ILE A 33 12.30 2.65 -3.53
N LEU A 34 12.57 3.34 -2.42
CA LEU A 34 13.65 4.34 -2.37
C LEU A 34 15.01 3.69 -2.68
N GLY A 35 15.72 4.25 -3.63
CA GLY A 35 16.98 3.72 -4.15
C GLY A 35 16.84 2.57 -5.15
N MET A 36 15.63 2.05 -5.38
CA MET A 36 15.36 1.00 -6.36
C MET A 36 15.63 1.50 -7.77
N ASP A 37 16.07 0.58 -8.63
CA ASP A 37 16.19 0.85 -10.06
C ASP A 37 14.80 1.08 -10.69
N ALA A 38 14.71 2.06 -11.58
CA ALA A 38 13.43 2.45 -12.20
C ALA A 38 12.78 1.31 -13.02
N LYS A 39 13.60 0.46 -13.67
CA LYS A 39 13.09 -0.71 -14.41
C LYS A 39 12.55 -1.76 -13.45
N THR A 40 13.23 -1.98 -12.33
CA THR A 40 12.76 -2.90 -11.27
C THR A 40 11.46 -2.40 -10.66
N LEU A 41 11.33 -1.09 -10.42
CA LEU A 41 10.08 -0.50 -9.97
C LEU A 41 8.94 -0.80 -10.94
N GLN A 42 9.15 -0.59 -12.25
CA GLN A 42 8.12 -0.85 -13.25
C GLN A 42 7.71 -2.33 -13.33
N THR A 43 8.63 -3.27 -13.05
CA THR A 43 8.30 -4.70 -13.04
C THR A 43 7.43 -5.11 -11.85
N CYS A 44 7.50 -4.41 -10.73
CA CYS A 44 6.76 -4.76 -9.52
C CYS A 44 5.56 -3.84 -9.24
N ALA A 45 5.64 -2.55 -9.53
CA ALA A 45 4.57 -1.58 -9.37
C ALA A 45 3.70 -1.40 -10.62
N GLY A 46 4.16 -1.92 -11.76
CA GLY A 46 3.54 -1.72 -13.07
C GLY A 46 4.08 -0.51 -13.81
N ILE A 47 3.56 -0.31 -15.02
CA ILE A 47 3.95 0.82 -15.86
C ILE A 47 3.25 2.08 -15.35
N PRO A 48 3.97 3.22 -15.20
CA PRO A 48 3.35 4.48 -14.80
C PRO A 48 2.32 4.95 -15.84
N THR A 49 1.25 5.56 -15.36
CA THR A 49 0.21 6.17 -16.23
C THR A 49 0.75 7.33 -17.06
N ARG A 50 1.76 8.01 -16.52
CA ARG A 50 2.45 9.10 -17.21
C ARG A 50 3.91 9.16 -16.78
N THR A 51 4.78 9.48 -17.73
CA THR A 51 6.19 9.81 -17.47
C THR A 51 6.47 11.20 -18.01
N THR A 52 7.13 12.03 -17.21
CA THR A 52 7.55 13.39 -17.59
C THR A 52 9.03 13.54 -17.34
N GLN A 53 9.77 13.95 -18.35
CA GLN A 53 11.18 14.27 -18.20
C GLN A 53 11.33 15.72 -17.73
N LEU A 54 11.97 15.91 -16.56
CA LEU A 54 12.21 17.23 -16.00
C LEU A 54 13.54 17.83 -16.51
N ASN A 55 14.55 16.98 -16.68
CA ASN A 55 15.84 17.29 -17.27
C ASN A 55 16.51 15.97 -17.74
N PRO A 56 17.67 16.00 -18.42
CA PRO A 56 18.29 14.80 -18.99
C PRO A 56 18.53 13.65 -17.98
N GLN A 57 18.66 13.95 -16.67
CA GLN A 57 18.93 12.98 -15.63
C GLN A 57 17.72 12.66 -14.76
N THR A 58 16.65 13.48 -14.86
CA THR A 58 15.52 13.40 -13.90
C THR A 58 14.20 13.15 -14.64
N GLU A 59 13.53 12.09 -14.24
CA GLU A 59 12.19 11.73 -14.71
C GLU A 59 11.20 11.70 -13.54
N LEU A 60 9.95 12.01 -13.84
CA LEU A 60 8.84 11.91 -12.90
C LEU A 60 7.85 10.87 -13.42
N TYR A 61 7.64 9.81 -12.65
CA TYR A 61 6.67 8.77 -12.92
C TYR A 61 5.39 9.02 -12.13
N SER A 62 4.26 9.00 -12.80
CA SER A 62 2.94 9.17 -12.21
C SER A 62 2.21 7.83 -12.19
N TYR A 63 1.78 7.41 -11.01
CA TYR A 63 0.93 6.25 -10.80
C TYR A 63 -0.41 6.72 -10.24
N GLU A 64 -1.50 6.32 -10.86
CA GLU A 64 -2.84 6.73 -10.46
C GLU A 64 -3.72 5.51 -10.21
N ILE A 65 -4.43 5.52 -9.08
CA ILE A 65 -5.48 4.55 -8.78
C ILE A 65 -6.73 5.32 -8.40
N LYS A 66 -7.83 5.00 -9.06
CA LYS A 66 -9.16 5.53 -8.75
C LYS A 66 -10.03 4.40 -8.25
N TYR A 67 -10.64 4.62 -7.10
CA TYR A 67 -11.69 3.76 -6.58
C TYR A 67 -13.02 4.45 -6.83
N GLU A 68 -13.79 3.96 -7.78
CA GLU A 68 -15.17 4.39 -7.94
C GLU A 68 -16.01 3.63 -6.93
N ASN A 69 -16.53 4.34 -5.93
CA ASN A 69 -17.55 3.77 -5.04
C ASN A 69 -18.85 3.60 -5.84
N THR A 70 -19.08 2.41 -6.37
CA THR A 70 -20.35 2.01 -6.98
C THR A 70 -21.46 1.73 -5.94
N GLY A 71 -21.17 1.92 -4.65
CA GLY A 71 -22.07 1.64 -3.52
C GLY A 71 -22.73 2.87 -2.91
N GLY A 72 -23.23 3.80 -3.72
CA GLY A 72 -24.07 4.89 -3.22
C GLY A 72 -25.53 4.44 -3.09
N ALA A 73 -26.09 4.48 -1.87
CA ALA A 73 -27.53 4.37 -1.69
C ALA A 73 -28.18 5.72 -2.00
N GLN A 74 -28.94 5.79 -3.08
CA GLN A 74 -29.77 6.95 -3.40
C GLN A 74 -31.12 6.78 -2.71
N ILE A 75 -31.35 7.51 -1.63
CA ILE A 75 -32.66 7.54 -0.98
C ILE A 75 -33.44 8.72 -1.55
N THR A 76 -34.43 8.41 -2.37
CA THR A 76 -35.43 9.40 -2.85
C THR A 76 -36.57 9.44 -1.87
N LEU A 77 -36.73 10.54 -1.12
CA LEU A 77 -37.87 10.78 -0.26
C LEU A 77 -38.99 11.42 -1.09
N PRO A 78 -40.12 10.73 -1.31
CA PRO A 78 -41.16 11.21 -2.23
C PRO A 78 -41.96 12.42 -1.71
N LEU A 79 -41.77 12.82 -0.47
CA LEU A 79 -42.60 13.87 0.19
C LEU A 79 -42.00 15.29 0.15
N ILE A 80 -40.72 15.48 -0.17
CA ILE A 80 -40.06 16.79 -0.10
C ILE A 80 -39.22 17.13 -1.33
N GLY A 81 -39.36 16.40 -2.44
CA GLY A 81 -38.72 16.76 -3.75
C GLY A 81 -37.22 16.87 -3.75
N GLY A 82 -36.50 16.42 -2.69
CA GLY A 82 -35.07 16.43 -2.55
C GLY A 82 -34.50 15.02 -2.39
N GLY A 83 -33.60 14.61 -3.24
CA GLY A 83 -32.84 13.38 -3.10
C GLY A 83 -31.50 13.70 -2.43
N PHE A 84 -31.21 13.06 -1.30
CA PHE A 84 -29.87 13.07 -0.73
C PHE A 84 -29.09 11.90 -1.32
N LYS A 85 -27.98 12.19 -2.00
CA LYS A 85 -27.01 11.18 -2.40
C LYS A 85 -26.06 10.94 -1.22
N PHE A 86 -26.25 9.85 -0.53
CA PHE A 86 -25.22 9.30 0.34
C PHE A 86 -24.39 8.34 -0.50
N GLY A 87 -23.35 8.85 -1.13
CA GLY A 87 -22.41 8.06 -1.85
C GLY A 87 -21.08 8.77 -1.74
N GLY A 88 -20.09 8.09 -1.17
CA GLY A 88 -18.78 8.66 -1.01
C GLY A 88 -18.24 9.10 -2.37
N SER A 89 -17.65 10.27 -2.43
CA SER A 89 -16.71 10.63 -3.47
C SER A 89 -15.65 9.53 -3.50
N GLY A 90 -15.46 8.90 -4.66
CA GLY A 90 -14.48 7.84 -4.79
C GLY A 90 -13.11 8.35 -4.37
N SER A 91 -12.39 7.57 -3.58
CA SER A 91 -11.03 7.91 -3.21
C SER A 91 -10.07 7.67 -4.38
N TYR A 92 -9.08 8.52 -4.55
CA TYR A 92 -8.04 8.29 -5.54
C TYR A 92 -6.65 8.49 -4.93
N CYS A 93 -5.71 7.67 -5.38
CA CYS A 93 -4.30 7.84 -5.10
C CYS A 93 -3.58 8.33 -6.34
N HIS A 94 -2.73 9.30 -6.15
CA HIS A 94 -1.76 9.75 -7.13
C HIS A 94 -0.37 9.72 -6.49
N ALA A 95 0.47 8.78 -6.92
CA ALA A 95 1.85 8.67 -6.46
C ALA A 95 2.80 9.24 -7.53
N LEU A 96 3.56 10.25 -7.15
CA LEU A 96 4.60 10.86 -7.97
C LEU A 96 5.96 10.33 -7.51
N VAL A 97 6.61 9.55 -8.35
CA VAL A 97 7.92 8.96 -8.11
C VAL A 97 8.98 9.71 -8.91
N ARG A 98 9.92 10.33 -8.21
CA ARG A 98 11.05 11.01 -8.84
C ARG A 98 12.21 10.03 -9.01
N VAL A 99 12.67 9.93 -10.25
CA VAL A 99 13.78 9.09 -10.68
C VAL A 99 14.93 10.01 -11.13
N VAL A 100 16.14 9.76 -10.63
CA VAL A 100 17.36 10.46 -11.04
C VAL A 100 18.39 9.42 -11.42
N ASP A 101 18.98 9.53 -12.59
CA ASP A 101 19.96 8.59 -13.13
C ASP A 101 19.48 7.12 -13.05
N GLY A 102 18.20 6.90 -13.34
CA GLY A 102 17.57 5.59 -13.31
C GLY A 102 17.26 5.03 -11.91
N LYS A 103 17.45 5.80 -10.84
CA LYS A 103 17.17 5.43 -9.45
C LYS A 103 16.02 6.24 -8.84
N VAL A 104 15.19 5.59 -8.07
CA VAL A 104 14.13 6.26 -7.30
C VAL A 104 14.75 7.05 -6.15
N VAL A 105 14.57 8.37 -6.17
CA VAL A 105 15.11 9.27 -5.15
C VAL A 105 14.04 9.90 -4.27
N GLY A 106 12.78 9.80 -4.64
CA GLY A 106 11.68 10.38 -3.87
C GLY A 106 10.32 9.92 -4.34
N ILE A 107 9.37 9.96 -3.41
CA ILE A 107 7.97 9.63 -3.66
C ILE A 107 7.10 10.62 -2.90
N ASN A 108 6.11 11.16 -3.58
CA ASN A 108 5.07 11.97 -2.98
C ASN A 108 3.70 11.38 -3.30
N PHE A 109 2.85 11.28 -2.28
CA PHE A 109 1.46 10.91 -2.45
C PHE A 109 0.62 12.17 -2.47
N THR A 110 -0.17 12.30 -3.52
CA THR A 110 -1.17 13.34 -3.68
C THR A 110 -2.49 12.66 -4.01
N GLY A 111 -3.60 13.26 -3.65
CA GLY A 111 -4.90 12.70 -3.92
C GLY A 111 -5.91 13.08 -2.86
N ASP A 112 -7.17 12.79 -3.13
CA ASP A 112 -8.28 12.99 -2.22
C ASP A 112 -8.47 11.70 -1.41
N ASN A 113 -8.09 11.74 -0.13
CA ASN A 113 -7.94 10.58 0.73
C ASN A 113 -8.78 10.70 1.99
N ASP A 114 -10.03 11.05 1.86
CA ASP A 114 -10.97 11.12 2.99
C ASP A 114 -11.42 9.74 3.51
N GLU A 115 -10.69 8.68 3.12
CA GLU A 115 -11.01 7.32 3.49
C GLU A 115 -10.50 6.94 4.89
N PHE A 116 -11.26 6.05 5.54
CA PHE A 116 -10.97 5.48 6.87
C PHE A 116 -9.62 4.74 6.96
N ILE A 117 -9.07 4.33 5.82
CA ILE A 117 -7.81 3.58 5.70
C ILE A 117 -6.55 4.46 5.79
N GLY A 118 -6.73 5.75 6.07
CA GLY A 118 -5.65 6.73 6.18
C GLY A 118 -5.20 7.29 4.83
N ARG A 119 -4.63 8.50 4.88
CA ARG A 119 -4.27 9.31 3.71
C ARG A 119 -3.44 8.59 2.65
N GLU A 120 -2.55 7.71 3.06
CA GLU A 120 -1.64 7.03 2.15
C GLU A 120 -2.08 5.58 1.87
N GLY A 121 -3.03 5.04 2.65
CA GLY A 121 -3.54 3.68 2.49
C GLY A 121 -4.17 3.42 1.13
N VAL A 122 -4.80 4.44 0.54
CA VAL A 122 -5.34 4.37 -0.83
C VAL A 122 -4.27 4.08 -1.88
N CYS A 123 -3.00 4.42 -1.58
CA CYS A 123 -1.85 4.17 -2.44
C CYS A 123 -1.23 2.76 -2.27
N ALA A 124 -1.62 2.02 -1.24
CA ALA A 124 -1.06 0.71 -0.94
C ALA A 124 -1.04 -0.28 -2.12
N PRO A 125 -2.07 -0.35 -2.99
CA PRO A 125 -2.07 -1.29 -4.12
C PRO A 125 -0.91 -1.09 -5.10
N ILE A 126 -0.42 0.15 -5.29
CA ILE A 126 0.71 0.45 -6.17
C ILE A 126 1.94 -0.34 -5.73
N PHE A 127 2.19 -0.43 -4.41
CA PHE A 127 3.41 -1.01 -3.86
C PHE A 127 3.28 -2.47 -3.41
N ARG A 128 2.06 -3.01 -3.32
CA ARG A 128 1.84 -4.42 -2.92
C ARG A 128 2.59 -5.41 -3.80
N GLY A 129 2.73 -5.12 -5.10
CA GLY A 129 3.52 -5.93 -6.03
C GLY A 129 4.99 -5.99 -5.63
N CYS A 130 5.58 -4.85 -5.30
CA CYS A 130 6.98 -4.72 -4.91
C CYS A 130 7.25 -5.41 -3.57
N LEU A 131 6.39 -5.23 -2.57
CA LEU A 131 6.50 -5.91 -1.28
C LEU A 131 6.46 -7.42 -1.43
N ARG A 132 5.52 -7.96 -2.23
CA ARG A 132 5.45 -9.41 -2.53
C ARG A 132 6.68 -9.93 -3.28
N ALA A 133 7.25 -9.13 -4.18
CA ALA A 133 8.46 -9.51 -4.90
C ALA A 133 9.67 -9.59 -3.95
N ASP A 134 9.81 -8.61 -3.07
CA ASP A 134 10.86 -8.58 -2.04
C ASP A 134 10.76 -9.77 -1.07
N GLU A 135 9.56 -10.07 -0.58
CA GLU A 135 9.32 -11.24 0.29
C GLU A 135 9.69 -12.57 -0.40
N ARG A 136 9.35 -12.72 -1.69
CA ARG A 136 9.74 -13.91 -2.45
C ARG A 136 11.25 -14.04 -2.60
N SER A 137 11.93 -12.93 -2.89
CA SER A 137 13.39 -12.91 -3.00
C SER A 137 14.07 -13.29 -1.70
N ARG A 138 13.60 -12.77 -0.58
CA ARG A 138 14.12 -13.12 0.76
C ARG A 138 13.93 -14.59 1.09
N ARG A 139 12.74 -15.15 0.79
CA ARG A 139 12.47 -16.58 1.02
C ARG A 139 13.36 -17.47 0.15
N ALA A 140 13.62 -17.11 -1.10
CA ALA A 140 14.50 -17.85 -1.98
C ALA A 140 15.95 -17.87 -1.46
N GLN A 141 16.43 -16.74 -0.93
CA GLN A 141 17.77 -16.63 -0.34
C GLN A 141 17.91 -17.48 0.92
N THR A 142 16.90 -17.52 1.80
CA THR A 142 16.92 -18.36 3.00
C THR A 142 16.84 -19.85 2.68
N ALA A 143 16.13 -20.24 1.63
CA ALA A 143 16.03 -21.64 1.20
C ALA A 143 17.30 -22.13 0.46
N GLY A 144 18.02 -21.25 -0.22
CA GLY A 144 19.26 -21.58 -0.93
C GLY A 144 20.53 -21.59 -0.07
N GLY A 145 20.45 -21.11 1.17
CA GLY A 145 21.61 -21.00 2.09
C GLY A 145 21.89 -22.24 2.95
N THR A 146 21.20 -23.36 2.74
CA THR A 146 21.39 -24.63 3.46
C THR A 146 22.04 -25.69 2.57
N GLY A 147 23.10 -25.32 1.85
CA GLY A 147 23.92 -26.26 1.08
C GLY A 147 25.37 -26.22 1.52
#